data_a85b9b5fb0975e115c761dd8e205f5f5
#
_entry.id   a85b9b5fb0975e115c761dd8e205f5f5
#
_cell.length_a   1.000
_cell.length_b   1.000
_cell.length_c   1.000
_cell.angle_alpha   90.00
_cell.angle_beta   90.00
_cell.angle_gamma   90.00
#
_symmetry.space_group_name_H-M   'P 1'
#
loop_
_entity.id
_entity.type
_entity.pdbx_description
1 polymer ?
#
loop_
_entity_poly.entity_id
_entity_poly.type
_entity_poly.pdbx_seq_one_letter_code
_entity_poly.pdbx_strand_id
1 'polypeptide(L)'
;IAARIDMQVRYFRARRGTLLAAGGFILNRAMVEHFAPRLAHGNYPNGNPNDTGDGIRIGIGAGGAVANMHDGFICTPFYPPRQFLEAIIVDETGNRFINEDVYHGRLGAAILDRPDGRYYLIIDSRHFSVLERPPMGGYPVAGTGETVEELERELNLPQGALARTLDTYNRDAREAEDSL
;
A
#
# COMPACT_ATOMS: atom_id res chain seq x y z
N ILE A 1 33.83 -7.49 -12.62
CA ILE A 1 33.07 -7.51 -11.36
C ILE A 1 34.00 -8.02 -10.27
N ALA A 2 34.03 -7.31 -9.15
CA ALA A 2 34.66 -7.79 -7.92
C ALA A 2 33.55 -8.31 -6.99
N ALA A 3 33.72 -9.48 -6.43
CA ALA A 3 32.81 -10.03 -5.43
C ALA A 3 33.61 -10.55 -4.23
N ARG A 4 33.03 -10.41 -3.03
CA ARG A 4 33.61 -11.00 -1.83
C ARG A 4 32.94 -12.36 -1.59
N ILE A 5 33.77 -13.40 -1.65
CA ILE A 5 33.34 -14.80 -1.43
C ILE A 5 34.28 -15.36 -0.38
N ASP A 6 33.73 -15.96 0.68
CA ASP A 6 34.50 -16.51 1.80
C ASP A 6 35.57 -15.55 2.36
N MET A 7 35.18 -14.28 2.58
CA MET A 7 36.05 -13.20 3.03
C MET A 7 37.16 -12.79 2.07
N GLN A 8 37.22 -13.36 0.87
CA GLN A 8 38.21 -13.05 -0.17
C GLN A 8 37.57 -12.26 -1.31
N VAL A 9 38.25 -11.24 -1.83
CA VAL A 9 37.83 -10.53 -3.02
C VAL A 9 38.25 -11.34 -4.26
N ARG A 10 37.28 -11.73 -5.06
CA ARG A 10 37.50 -12.41 -6.35
C ARG A 10 37.05 -11.53 -7.50
N TYR A 11 37.77 -11.55 -8.60
CA TYR A 11 37.47 -10.80 -9.81
C TYR A 11 36.92 -11.71 -10.90
N PHE A 12 35.79 -11.32 -11.49
CA PHE A 12 35.15 -12.05 -12.58
C PHE A 12 35.08 -11.17 -13.82
N ARG A 13 35.47 -11.70 -14.96
CA ARG A 13 35.32 -11.05 -16.26
C ARG A 13 34.17 -11.73 -17.02
N ALA A 14 33.08 -11.00 -17.23
CA ALA A 14 32.01 -11.44 -18.11
C ALA A 14 32.37 -11.10 -19.56
N ARG A 15 32.21 -12.06 -20.47
CA ARG A 15 32.58 -11.87 -21.89
C ARG A 15 31.42 -11.26 -22.70
N ARG A 16 30.17 -11.49 -22.32
CA ARG A 16 28.98 -11.06 -23.07
C ARG A 16 28.15 -10.01 -22.35
N GLY A 17 28.17 -9.97 -21.05
CA GLY A 17 27.39 -9.05 -20.25
C GLY A 17 27.21 -9.54 -18.81
N THR A 18 26.63 -8.69 -18.00
CA THR A 18 26.31 -8.96 -16.60
C THR A 18 24.86 -8.63 -16.38
N LEU A 19 24.10 -9.54 -15.79
CA LEU A 19 22.74 -9.31 -15.31
C LEU A 19 22.81 -8.87 -13.84
N LEU A 20 22.21 -7.73 -13.51
CA LEU A 20 21.99 -7.28 -12.14
C LEU A 20 20.57 -7.66 -11.71
N ALA A 21 20.47 -8.55 -10.72
CA ALA A 21 19.20 -9.02 -10.15
C ALA A 21 19.27 -8.93 -8.61
N ALA A 22 19.71 -7.75 -8.10
CA ALA A 22 20.06 -7.54 -6.70
C ALA A 22 18.97 -6.81 -5.90
N GLY A 23 17.71 -6.92 -6.34
CA GLY A 23 16.56 -6.30 -5.67
C GLY A 23 16.46 -4.79 -5.90
N GLY A 24 15.53 -4.18 -5.17
CA GLY A 24 15.20 -2.76 -5.25
C GLY A 24 15.96 -1.91 -4.22
N PHE A 25 15.32 -0.77 -3.84
CA PHE A 25 15.92 0.19 -2.90
C PHE A 25 14.96 0.66 -1.80
N ILE A 26 13.85 -0.05 -1.60
CA ILE A 26 12.81 0.39 -0.66
C ILE A 26 13.30 0.57 0.78
N LEU A 27 14.34 -0.15 1.19
CA LEU A 27 14.97 0.00 2.51
C LEU A 27 16.09 1.06 2.55
N ASN A 28 16.37 1.73 1.44
CA ASN A 28 17.26 2.86 1.38
C ASN A 28 16.46 4.16 1.36
N ARG A 29 16.21 4.72 2.56
CA ARG A 29 15.38 5.90 2.71
C ARG A 29 15.84 7.09 1.84
N ALA A 30 17.13 7.33 1.75
CA ALA A 30 17.66 8.42 0.93
C ALA A 30 17.37 8.22 -0.57
N MET A 31 17.46 6.99 -1.06
CA MET A 31 17.08 6.69 -2.45
C MET A 31 15.56 6.81 -2.66
N VAL A 32 14.75 6.38 -1.70
CA VAL A 32 13.28 6.52 -1.77
C VAL A 32 12.90 8.00 -1.80
N GLU A 33 13.42 8.81 -0.90
CA GLU A 33 13.15 10.25 -0.85
C GLU A 33 13.60 10.98 -2.12
N HIS A 34 14.68 10.54 -2.74
CA HIS A 34 15.21 11.16 -3.95
C HIS A 34 14.48 10.72 -5.23
N PHE A 35 14.26 9.43 -5.41
CA PHE A 35 13.73 8.88 -6.66
C PHE A 35 12.23 8.64 -6.64
N ALA A 36 11.66 8.31 -5.48
CA ALA A 36 10.27 7.93 -5.31
C ALA A 36 9.66 8.54 -4.04
N PRO A 37 9.65 9.87 -3.88
CA PRO A 37 9.23 10.55 -2.65
C PRO A 37 7.80 10.18 -2.24
N ARG A 38 6.94 9.86 -3.19
CA ARG A 38 5.58 9.36 -2.94
C ARG A 38 5.59 8.09 -2.07
N LEU A 39 6.53 7.16 -2.30
CA LEU A 39 6.64 5.94 -1.51
C LEU A 39 7.11 6.18 -0.07
N ALA A 40 7.74 7.33 0.19
CA ALA A 40 8.16 7.70 1.53
C ALA A 40 6.98 7.97 2.50
N HIS A 41 5.79 8.18 1.97
CA HIS A 41 4.55 8.31 2.76
C HIS A 41 4.00 6.96 3.24
N GLY A 42 4.49 5.84 2.70
CA GLY A 42 4.12 4.51 3.17
C GLY A 42 4.63 4.25 4.59
N ASN A 43 3.77 3.72 5.45
CA ASN A 43 4.08 3.50 6.87
C ASN A 43 5.07 2.35 7.10
N TYR A 44 5.17 1.43 6.14
CA TYR A 44 5.94 0.21 6.33
C TYR A 44 6.64 -0.22 5.03
N PRO A 45 7.95 0.01 4.91
CA PRO A 45 8.71 -0.49 3.77
C PRO A 45 8.77 -2.02 3.84
N ASN A 46 8.21 -2.70 2.83
CA ASN A 46 8.23 -4.15 2.74
C ASN A 46 9.22 -4.58 1.66
N GLY A 47 10.26 -5.27 2.06
CA GLY A 47 11.32 -5.74 1.17
C GLY A 47 12.27 -6.71 1.85
N ASN A 48 13.18 -7.28 1.06
CA ASN A 48 14.28 -8.07 1.59
C ASN A 48 15.26 -7.13 2.33
N PRO A 49 15.91 -7.53 3.43
CA PRO A 49 16.89 -6.71 4.15
C PRO A 49 18.01 -6.11 3.28
N ASN A 50 18.25 -6.68 2.11
CA ASN A 50 19.25 -6.20 1.15
C ASN A 50 18.69 -5.32 0.02
N ASP A 51 17.41 -4.94 0.08
CA ASP A 51 16.81 -4.01 -0.90
C ASP A 51 17.22 -2.56 -0.62
N THR A 52 18.54 -2.34 -0.66
CA THR A 52 19.24 -1.09 -0.36
C THR A 52 19.65 -0.30 -1.60
N GLY A 53 19.36 -0.83 -2.79
CA GLY A 53 19.71 -0.18 -4.07
C GLY A 53 21.16 -0.38 -4.50
N ASP A 54 21.93 -1.24 -3.85
CA ASP A 54 23.34 -1.42 -4.17
C ASP A 54 23.56 -1.94 -5.58
N GLY A 55 22.71 -2.85 -6.07
CA GLY A 55 22.75 -3.33 -7.46
C GLY A 55 22.55 -2.19 -8.47
N ILE A 56 21.61 -1.30 -8.18
CA ILE A 56 21.31 -0.10 -9.01
C ILE A 56 22.53 0.81 -9.03
N ARG A 57 23.11 1.11 -7.87
CA ARG A 57 24.32 1.96 -7.75
C ARG A 57 25.53 1.37 -8.48
N ILE A 58 25.72 0.05 -8.41
CA ILE A 58 26.76 -0.66 -9.17
C ILE A 58 26.53 -0.49 -10.67
N GLY A 59 25.29 -0.62 -11.13
CA GLY A 59 24.92 -0.44 -12.54
C GLY A 59 25.20 0.98 -13.03
N ILE A 60 24.82 2.00 -12.27
CA ILE A 60 25.11 3.42 -12.56
C ILE A 60 26.63 3.64 -12.59
N GLY A 61 27.37 3.14 -11.60
CA GLY A 61 28.81 3.27 -11.52
C GLY A 61 29.57 2.58 -12.67
N ALA A 62 28.94 1.60 -13.32
CA ALA A 62 29.45 0.95 -14.53
C ALA A 62 29.06 1.67 -15.83
N GLY A 63 28.44 2.85 -15.76
CA GLY A 63 28.01 3.64 -16.92
C GLY A 63 26.59 3.31 -17.40
N GLY A 64 25.83 2.54 -16.63
CA GLY A 64 24.43 2.25 -16.92
C GLY A 64 23.51 3.43 -16.63
N ALA A 65 22.36 3.45 -17.28
CA ALA A 65 21.26 4.37 -17.00
C ALA A 65 20.16 3.68 -16.17
N VAL A 66 19.35 4.48 -15.50
CA VAL A 66 18.16 4.03 -14.75
C VAL A 66 16.90 4.57 -15.40
N ALA A 67 15.81 3.83 -15.25
CA ALA A 67 14.48 4.24 -15.71
C ALA A 67 13.45 3.85 -14.64
N ASN A 68 12.31 4.55 -14.63
CA ASN A 68 11.15 4.26 -13.78
C ASN A 68 11.49 4.17 -12.27
N MET A 69 12.48 4.93 -11.82
CA MET A 69 12.92 4.91 -10.42
C MET A 69 11.86 5.47 -9.46
N HIS A 70 10.84 6.16 -9.98
CA HIS A 70 9.71 6.68 -9.21
C HIS A 70 8.61 5.64 -8.99
N ASP A 71 8.64 4.54 -9.73
CA ASP A 71 7.66 3.48 -9.62
C ASP A 71 7.97 2.56 -8.45
N GLY A 72 6.93 2.13 -7.77
CA GLY A 72 7.01 1.17 -6.69
C GLY A 72 5.69 0.46 -6.46
N PHE A 73 5.77 -0.73 -5.93
CA PHE A 73 4.59 -1.47 -5.55
C PHE A 73 4.15 -1.05 -4.15
N ILE A 74 2.91 -0.61 -4.04
CA ILE A 74 2.28 -0.22 -2.81
C ILE A 74 1.14 -1.19 -2.58
N CYS A 75 1.10 -1.84 -1.44
CA CYS A 75 -0.04 -2.65 -1.06
C CYS A 75 -0.61 -2.17 0.27
N THR A 76 -1.89 -2.37 0.42
CA THR A 76 -2.55 -2.24 1.71
C THR A 76 -2.47 -3.58 2.43
N PRO A 77 -2.45 -3.58 3.75
CA PRO A 77 -2.41 -4.80 4.53
C PRO A 77 -3.73 -5.60 4.52
N PHE A 78 -4.64 -5.34 3.58
CA PHE A 78 -5.96 -6.01 3.47
C PHE A 78 -5.93 -7.44 2.96
N TYR A 79 -4.77 -7.99 2.68
CA TYR A 79 -4.67 -9.34 2.14
C TYR A 79 -4.27 -10.33 3.20
N PRO A 80 -5.04 -11.35 3.38
CA PRO A 80 -6.43 -11.53 3.82
C PRO A 80 -6.61 -11.23 5.31
N PRO A 81 -7.77 -11.15 5.84
CA PRO A 81 -8.86 -12.11 5.66
C PRO A 81 -9.98 -11.59 4.74
N ARG A 82 -10.64 -12.52 4.08
CA ARG A 82 -11.72 -12.31 3.13
C ARG A 82 -12.84 -11.40 3.66
N GLN A 83 -13.09 -11.41 4.94
CA GLN A 83 -14.12 -10.57 5.57
C GLN A 83 -13.91 -9.07 5.38
N PHE A 84 -12.66 -8.62 5.17
CA PHE A 84 -12.40 -7.22 4.86
C PHE A 84 -12.75 -6.86 3.40
N LEU A 85 -12.88 -7.86 2.52
CA LEU A 85 -13.39 -7.65 1.16
C LEU A 85 -14.91 -7.42 1.12
N GLU A 86 -15.59 -7.65 2.23
CA GLU A 86 -17.03 -7.43 2.40
C GLU A 86 -17.32 -6.10 3.11
N ALA A 87 -16.38 -5.17 3.07
CA ALA A 87 -16.42 -3.85 3.66
C ALA A 87 -16.41 -2.78 2.57
N ILE A 88 -16.61 -1.52 2.94
CA ILE A 88 -16.37 -0.39 2.04
C ILE A 88 -15.21 0.46 2.53
N ILE A 89 -14.54 1.11 1.59
CA ILE A 89 -13.39 1.99 1.86
C ILE A 89 -13.79 3.43 1.61
N VAL A 90 -13.69 4.25 2.65
CA VAL A 90 -14.02 5.69 2.58
C VAL A 90 -12.83 6.54 2.99
N ASP A 91 -12.76 7.75 2.48
CA ASP A 91 -11.82 8.77 2.89
C ASP A 91 -12.29 9.53 4.14
N GLU A 92 -11.52 10.51 4.58
CA GLU A 92 -11.81 11.37 5.72
C GLU A 92 -13.04 12.26 5.53
N THR A 93 -13.61 12.30 4.34
CA THR A 93 -14.88 13.00 4.07
C THR A 93 -16.07 12.05 4.06
N GLY A 94 -15.85 10.75 4.31
CA GLY A 94 -16.87 9.71 4.32
C GLY A 94 -17.31 9.27 2.93
N ASN A 95 -16.58 9.64 1.88
CA ASN A 95 -16.87 9.26 0.51
C ASN A 95 -16.04 8.04 0.10
N ARG A 96 -16.67 7.10 -0.58
CA ARG A 96 -16.03 5.99 -1.27
C ARG A 96 -15.20 6.55 -2.44
N PHE A 97 -14.01 6.04 -2.67
CA PHE A 97 -13.11 6.60 -3.68
C PHE A 97 -12.46 5.56 -4.58
N ILE A 98 -12.71 4.30 -4.34
CA ILE A 98 -12.21 3.18 -5.14
C ILE A 98 -13.07 1.95 -4.89
N ASN A 99 -13.20 1.11 -5.91
CA ASN A 99 -13.82 -0.20 -5.77
C ASN A 99 -12.92 -1.11 -4.91
N GLU A 100 -13.48 -1.81 -3.95
CA GLU A 100 -12.75 -2.62 -2.96
C GLU A 100 -12.17 -3.91 -3.53
N ASP A 101 -12.69 -4.40 -4.64
CA ASP A 101 -12.23 -5.63 -5.28
C ASP A 101 -11.12 -5.42 -6.33
N VAL A 102 -10.66 -4.17 -6.51
CA VAL A 102 -9.54 -3.91 -7.41
C VAL A 102 -8.25 -4.54 -6.88
N TYR A 103 -7.30 -4.75 -7.79
CA TYR A 103 -5.97 -5.20 -7.43
C TYR A 103 -5.36 -4.33 -6.32
N HIS A 104 -4.94 -4.96 -5.23
CA HIS A 104 -4.51 -4.25 -4.01
C HIS A 104 -3.37 -3.24 -4.21
N GLY A 105 -2.54 -3.41 -5.24
CA GLY A 105 -1.54 -2.40 -5.62
C GLY A 105 -2.17 -1.11 -6.17
N ARG A 106 -3.33 -1.20 -6.85
CA ARG A 106 -4.10 -0.02 -7.28
C ARG A 106 -4.75 0.67 -6.09
N LEU A 107 -5.29 -0.13 -5.15
CA LEU A 107 -5.85 0.39 -3.91
C LEU A 107 -4.79 1.15 -3.11
N GLY A 108 -3.61 0.56 -2.90
CA GLY A 108 -2.50 1.21 -2.22
C GLY A 108 -2.06 2.51 -2.91
N ALA A 109 -2.01 2.52 -4.25
CA ALA A 109 -1.71 3.73 -5.01
C ALA A 109 -2.77 4.83 -4.81
N ALA A 110 -4.07 4.47 -4.85
CA ALA A 110 -5.16 5.42 -4.64
C ALA A 110 -5.16 6.01 -3.22
N ILE A 111 -4.78 5.22 -2.21
CA ILE A 111 -4.63 5.71 -0.83
C ILE A 111 -3.47 6.71 -0.73
N LEU A 112 -2.32 6.44 -1.34
CA LEU A 112 -1.20 7.37 -1.32
C LEU A 112 -1.46 8.68 -2.08
N ASP A 113 -2.41 8.69 -3.00
CA ASP A 113 -2.83 9.91 -3.70
C ASP A 113 -3.76 10.79 -2.86
N ARG A 114 -4.21 10.33 -1.69
CA ARG A 114 -4.98 11.13 -0.76
C ARG A 114 -4.06 12.09 0.00
N PRO A 115 -4.53 13.32 0.31
CA PRO A 115 -3.70 14.36 0.94
C PRO A 115 -2.98 13.88 2.19
N ASP A 116 -3.66 13.11 3.05
CA ASP A 116 -3.11 12.60 4.32
C ASP A 116 -2.86 11.09 4.31
N GLY A 117 -3.10 10.40 3.17
CA GLY A 117 -3.03 8.95 3.08
C GLY A 117 -3.98 8.23 4.05
N ARG A 118 -4.98 8.96 4.57
CA ARG A 118 -5.92 8.45 5.57
C ARG A 118 -7.17 7.88 4.90
N TYR A 119 -7.61 6.74 5.41
CA TYR A 119 -8.83 6.08 4.96
C TYR A 119 -9.40 5.22 6.10
N TYR A 120 -10.66 4.90 6.00
CA TYR A 120 -11.35 4.00 6.91
C TYR A 120 -11.93 2.82 6.15
N LEU A 121 -11.80 1.64 6.73
CA LEU A 121 -12.51 0.44 6.31
C LEU A 121 -13.76 0.33 7.19
N ILE A 122 -14.92 0.46 6.58
CA ILE A 122 -16.21 0.37 7.26
C ILE A 122 -16.76 -1.03 7.08
N ILE A 123 -16.98 -1.73 8.17
CA ILE A 123 -17.42 -3.11 8.19
C ILE A 123 -18.49 -3.29 9.27
N ASP A 124 -19.49 -4.11 9.00
CA ASP A 124 -20.52 -4.42 9.99
C ASP A 124 -20.06 -5.51 10.98
N SER A 125 -20.76 -5.59 12.11
CA SER A 125 -20.41 -6.54 13.18
C SER A 125 -20.54 -8.01 12.78
N ARG A 126 -21.28 -8.34 11.72
CA ARG A 126 -21.44 -9.72 11.23
C ARG A 126 -20.21 -10.21 10.47
N HIS A 127 -19.53 -9.29 9.80
CA HIS A 127 -18.36 -9.57 8.99
C HIS A 127 -17.05 -9.24 9.71
N PHE A 128 -17.11 -8.45 10.79
CA PHE A 128 -15.93 -8.11 11.59
C PHE A 128 -15.45 -9.30 12.43
N SER A 129 -14.20 -9.64 12.31
CA SER A 129 -13.53 -10.52 13.27
C SER A 129 -12.18 -9.95 13.68
N VAL A 130 -11.85 -10.13 14.94
CA VAL A 130 -10.53 -9.79 15.45
C VAL A 130 -9.52 -10.80 14.92
N LEU A 131 -8.46 -10.31 14.28
CA LEU A 131 -7.39 -11.15 13.80
C LEU A 131 -6.53 -11.61 14.98
N GLU A 132 -6.33 -12.91 15.12
CA GLU A 132 -5.41 -13.48 16.11
C GLU A 132 -3.97 -13.01 15.90
N ARG A 133 -3.59 -12.75 14.65
CA ARG A 133 -2.29 -12.20 14.24
C ARG A 133 -2.52 -11.09 13.23
N PRO A 134 -2.58 -9.83 13.69
CA PRO A 134 -2.71 -8.73 12.75
C PRO A 134 -1.50 -8.69 11.80
N PRO A 135 -1.70 -8.48 10.50
CA PRO A 135 -0.61 -8.24 9.59
C PRO A 135 0.14 -6.97 9.99
N MET A 136 1.36 -6.85 9.53
CA MET A 136 2.32 -5.78 9.82
C MET A 136 1.71 -4.46 10.34
N GLY A 137 1.82 -4.24 11.66
CA GLY A 137 1.31 -3.03 12.32
C GLY A 137 -0.14 -3.08 12.82
N GLY A 138 -0.90 -4.12 12.47
CA GLY A 138 -2.29 -4.26 12.91
C GLY A 138 -3.28 -3.31 12.19
N TYR A 139 -4.54 -3.50 12.51
CA TYR A 139 -5.63 -2.58 12.12
C TYR A 139 -6.25 -2.04 13.41
N PRO A 140 -5.90 -0.84 13.82
CA PRO A 140 -6.58 -0.24 14.95
C PRO A 140 -8.05 -0.05 14.60
N VAL A 141 -8.93 -0.42 15.50
CA VAL A 141 -10.33 -0.02 15.44
C VAL A 141 -10.35 1.48 15.72
N ALA A 142 -10.66 2.26 14.71
CA ALA A 142 -10.65 3.72 14.78
C ALA A 142 -11.91 4.27 15.47
N GLY A 143 -13.02 3.54 15.39
CA GLY A 143 -14.27 3.90 16.02
C GLY A 143 -15.30 2.77 15.88
N THR A 144 -16.31 2.81 16.72
CA THR A 144 -17.48 1.90 16.68
C THR A 144 -18.75 2.70 16.89
N GLY A 145 -19.87 2.22 16.35
CA GLY A 145 -21.17 2.84 16.54
C GLY A 145 -22.27 1.81 16.34
N GLU A 146 -23.36 1.97 17.05
CA GLU A 146 -24.58 1.18 16.86
C GLU A 146 -25.39 1.71 15.68
N THR A 147 -25.18 2.99 15.33
CA THR A 147 -25.75 3.65 14.15
C THR A 147 -24.66 4.28 13.31
N VAL A 148 -25.01 4.60 12.06
CA VAL A 148 -24.09 5.27 11.14
C VAL A 148 -23.74 6.66 11.65
N GLU A 149 -24.68 7.37 12.23
CA GLU A 149 -24.48 8.71 12.80
C GLU A 149 -23.55 8.70 14.02
N GLU A 150 -23.57 7.64 14.81
CA GLU A 150 -22.62 7.45 15.91
C GLU A 150 -21.22 7.21 15.38
N LEU A 151 -21.09 6.37 14.35
CA LEU A 151 -19.82 6.10 13.72
C LEU A 151 -19.24 7.35 13.04
N GLU A 152 -20.06 8.15 12.35
CA GLU A 152 -19.65 9.44 11.78
C GLU A 152 -19.06 10.36 12.86
N ARG A 153 -19.71 10.47 14.02
CA ARG A 153 -19.23 11.28 15.14
C ARG A 153 -17.91 10.75 15.72
N GLU A 154 -17.82 9.44 15.90
CA GLU A 154 -16.63 8.81 16.47
C GLU A 154 -15.41 8.98 15.54
N LEU A 155 -15.61 8.87 14.23
CA LEU A 155 -14.58 9.04 13.21
C LEU A 155 -14.33 10.50 12.82
N ASN A 156 -15.11 11.46 13.38
CA ASN A 156 -15.10 12.86 12.99
C ASN A 156 -15.37 13.10 11.50
N LEU A 157 -16.24 12.29 10.89
CA LEU A 157 -16.68 12.48 9.52
C LEU A 157 -17.74 13.57 9.43
N PRO A 158 -17.88 14.21 8.26
CA PRO A 158 -18.97 15.16 8.03
C PRO A 158 -20.34 14.48 8.20
N GLN A 159 -21.23 15.13 8.94
CA GLN A 159 -22.55 14.60 9.26
C GLN A 159 -23.32 14.17 8.00
N GLY A 160 -23.83 12.96 7.99
CA GLY A 160 -24.60 12.36 6.91
C GLY A 160 -23.77 11.96 5.67
N ALA A 161 -22.45 12.09 5.70
CA ALA A 161 -21.60 11.74 4.56
C ALA A 161 -21.52 10.24 4.38
N LEU A 162 -21.20 9.50 5.44
CA LEU A 162 -21.13 8.05 5.42
C LEU A 162 -22.51 7.43 5.14
N ALA A 163 -23.59 8.00 5.73
CA ALA A 163 -24.94 7.55 5.46
C ALA A 163 -25.28 7.62 3.96
N ARG A 164 -24.99 8.73 3.30
CA ARG A 164 -25.21 8.86 1.84
C ARG A 164 -24.37 7.87 1.04
N THR A 165 -23.12 7.66 1.43
CA THR A 165 -22.23 6.70 0.77
C THR A 165 -22.79 5.28 0.87
N LEU A 166 -23.26 4.87 2.06
CA LEU A 166 -23.86 3.57 2.28
C LEU A 166 -25.18 3.39 1.51
N ASP A 167 -26.02 4.43 1.46
CA ASP A 167 -27.27 4.40 0.69
C ASP A 167 -27.00 4.22 -0.81
N THR A 168 -26.01 4.93 -1.34
CA THR A 168 -25.58 4.80 -2.74
C THR A 168 -25.04 3.39 -2.99
N TYR A 169 -24.10 2.93 -2.21
CA TYR A 169 -23.52 1.60 -2.33
C TYR A 169 -24.58 0.50 -2.29
N ASN A 170 -25.49 0.57 -1.31
CA ASN A 170 -26.55 -0.42 -1.16
C ASN A 170 -27.58 -0.40 -2.30
N ARG A 171 -27.81 0.76 -2.91
CA ARG A 171 -28.65 0.87 -4.11
C ARG A 171 -27.94 0.22 -5.30
N ASP A 172 -26.71 0.62 -5.58
CA ASP A 172 -25.92 0.14 -6.71
C ASP A 172 -25.71 -1.37 -6.63
N ALA A 173 -25.43 -1.90 -5.42
CA ALA A 173 -25.31 -3.35 -5.20
C ALA A 173 -26.62 -4.13 -5.51
N ARG A 174 -27.79 -3.52 -5.33
CA ARG A 174 -29.08 -4.14 -5.70
C ARG A 174 -29.32 -4.13 -7.20
N GLU A 175 -28.84 -3.11 -7.87
CA GLU A 175 -28.98 -2.91 -9.32
C GLU A 175 -27.88 -3.63 -10.11
N ALA A 176 -26.94 -4.30 -9.41
CA ALA A 176 -25.73 -4.92 -9.95
C ALA A 176 -24.85 -3.93 -10.77
N GLU A 177 -24.85 -2.68 -10.34
CA GLU A 177 -24.03 -1.62 -10.89
C GLU A 177 -23.02 -1.15 -9.83
N ASP A 178 -21.92 -0.55 -10.27
CA ASP A 178 -20.99 0.17 -9.40
C ASP A 178 -20.77 1.57 -9.98
N SER A 179 -20.99 2.59 -9.16
CA SER A 179 -20.88 4.00 -9.55
C SER A 179 -19.44 4.54 -9.51
N LEU A 180 -18.45 3.68 -9.24
CA LEU A 180 -17.01 4.03 -9.17
C LEU A 180 -16.19 3.47 -10.33
#